data_a982b6f1ee2d7cbf3df19bb6f62dee58
#
_entry.id   a982b6f1ee2d7cbf3df19bb6f62dee58
#
_cell.length_a   1.000
_cell.length_b   1.000
_cell.length_c   1.000
_cell.angle_alpha   90.00
_cell.angle_beta   90.00
_cell.angle_gamma   90.00
#
_symmetry.space_group_name_H-M   'P 1'
#
loop_
_entity.id
_entity.type
_entity.pdbx_description
1 polymer ?
#
loop_
_entity_poly.entity_id
_entity_poly.type
_entity_poly.pdbx_seq_one_letter_code
_entity_poly.pdbx_strand_id
1 'polypeptide(L)'
;MSDDPLYCHPGTDVLRNRFGVTDAAELERLERLHTRQRLVEGTPSGDFDLAHLQAIHRHLFQDVYEWAGDIREVEISKGGSRFLPRRFIATGMADVHRRLVEHGFLRGLEADRFAAEAARIIGDVNHVHPFREGNGRTQLEYLRQLADGAGQDFSATRLDPERWMEASRKAQVGDYQPMAQAIRAALDPERVSVDKTNR
;
A
#
# COMPACT_ATOMS: atom_id res chain seq x y z
N MET A 1 11.89 -22.81 6.68
CA MET A 1 12.78 -22.18 5.67
C MET A 1 11.94 -22.00 4.41
N SER A 2 11.80 -20.79 3.95
CA SER A 2 11.14 -20.50 2.66
C SER A 2 12.13 -20.87 1.57
N ASP A 3 11.82 -21.88 0.79
CA ASP A 3 12.62 -22.24 -0.39
C ASP A 3 12.20 -21.33 -1.56
N ASP A 4 12.56 -20.04 -1.46
CA ASP A 4 12.29 -19.03 -2.48
C ASP A 4 13.61 -18.60 -3.16
N PRO A 5 14.14 -19.47 -4.05
CA PRO A 5 15.44 -19.25 -4.68
C PRO A 5 15.45 -18.06 -5.63
N LEU A 6 14.27 -17.57 -6.03
CA LEU A 6 14.16 -16.42 -6.92
C LEU A 6 14.48 -15.10 -6.20
N TYR A 7 13.99 -14.96 -4.97
CA TYR A 7 14.10 -13.70 -4.22
C TYR A 7 15.03 -13.74 -3.02
N CYS A 8 15.35 -14.92 -2.46
CA CYS A 8 16.18 -15.03 -1.26
C CYS A 8 17.63 -15.39 -1.56
N HIS A 9 18.53 -15.05 -0.64
CA HIS A 9 19.88 -15.57 -0.66
C HIS A 9 19.87 -17.08 -0.40
N PRO A 10 20.74 -17.86 -1.06
CA PRO A 10 20.77 -19.30 -0.91
C PRO A 10 20.85 -19.74 0.56
N GLY A 11 19.96 -20.65 0.97
CA GLY A 11 19.92 -21.18 2.33
C GLY A 11 19.42 -20.23 3.42
N THR A 12 18.81 -19.10 3.04
CA THR A 12 18.26 -18.09 3.98
C THR A 12 16.85 -17.70 3.60
N ASP A 13 16.15 -17.02 4.52
CA ASP A 13 14.88 -16.32 4.25
C ASP A 13 15.10 -14.82 3.96
N VAL A 14 16.36 -14.37 3.85
CA VAL A 14 16.70 -12.97 3.61
C VAL A 14 16.65 -12.65 2.12
N LEU A 15 15.88 -11.63 1.76
CA LEU A 15 15.73 -11.19 0.37
C LEU A 15 17.06 -10.69 -0.20
N ARG A 16 17.34 -11.07 -1.45
CA ARG A 16 18.46 -10.51 -2.22
C ARG A 16 18.26 -9.01 -2.36
N ASN A 17 19.31 -8.28 -2.04
CA ASN A 17 19.28 -6.83 -1.96
C ASN A 17 20.58 -6.25 -2.54
N ARG A 18 20.55 -4.96 -2.90
CA ARG A 18 21.68 -4.27 -3.55
C ARG A 18 22.90 -4.09 -2.64
N PHE A 19 22.72 -4.29 -1.33
CA PHE A 19 23.81 -4.17 -0.34
C PHE A 19 24.57 -5.49 -0.13
N GLY A 20 24.05 -6.62 -0.65
CA GLY A 20 24.60 -7.94 -0.41
C GLY A 20 24.45 -8.43 1.04
N VAL A 21 23.58 -7.80 1.83
CA VAL A 21 23.33 -8.13 3.23
C VAL A 21 22.53 -9.41 3.34
N THR A 22 22.98 -10.33 4.22
CA THR A 22 22.34 -11.61 4.53
C THR A 22 21.78 -11.70 5.95
N ASP A 23 21.91 -10.63 6.75
CA ASP A 23 21.28 -10.47 8.05
C ASP A 23 19.91 -9.75 7.90
N ALA A 24 18.86 -10.37 8.44
CA ALA A 24 17.49 -9.88 8.30
C ALA A 24 17.26 -8.53 9.01
N ALA A 25 17.85 -8.35 10.20
CA ALA A 25 17.66 -7.13 10.98
C ALA A 25 18.38 -5.94 10.33
N GLU A 26 19.58 -6.20 9.78
CA GLU A 26 20.33 -5.18 9.04
C GLU A 26 19.61 -4.81 7.74
N LEU A 27 19.07 -5.77 6.99
CA LEU A 27 18.28 -5.50 5.79
C LEU A 27 17.05 -4.65 6.13
N GLU A 28 16.31 -4.99 7.18
CA GLU A 28 15.15 -4.23 7.63
C GLU A 28 15.51 -2.78 8.01
N ARG A 29 16.67 -2.59 8.66
CA ARG A 29 17.19 -1.25 9.02
C ARG A 29 17.49 -0.42 7.77
N LEU A 30 18.21 -0.99 6.80
CA LEU A 30 18.56 -0.33 5.54
C LEU A 30 17.32 -0.02 4.72
N GLU A 31 16.39 -0.96 4.62
CA GLU A 31 15.13 -0.81 3.92
C GLU A 31 14.31 0.36 4.49
N ARG A 32 14.18 0.45 5.82
CA ARG A 32 13.49 1.59 6.47
C ARG A 32 14.18 2.92 6.19
N LEU A 33 15.52 2.95 6.23
CA LEU A 33 16.27 4.17 5.97
C LEU A 33 16.05 4.69 4.55
N HIS A 34 16.26 3.84 3.55
CA HIS A 34 16.15 4.22 2.14
C HIS A 34 14.72 4.55 1.73
N THR A 35 13.73 3.74 2.16
CA THR A 35 12.33 4.04 1.84
C THR A 35 11.84 5.33 2.48
N ARG A 36 12.32 5.66 3.70
CA ARG A 36 11.99 6.94 4.33
C ARG A 36 12.59 8.12 3.56
N GLN A 37 13.84 8.01 3.09
CA GLN A 37 14.46 9.03 2.26
C GLN A 37 13.66 9.27 0.98
N ARG A 38 13.28 8.18 0.28
CA ARG A 38 12.48 8.24 -0.95
C ARG A 38 11.09 8.86 -0.73
N LEU A 39 10.45 8.60 0.41
CA LEU A 39 9.18 9.26 0.76
C LEU A 39 9.35 10.78 0.91
N VAL A 40 10.45 11.25 1.48
CA VAL A 40 10.73 12.69 1.64
C VAL A 40 11.00 13.38 0.30
N GLU A 41 11.61 12.69 -0.65
CA GLU A 41 11.84 13.20 -2.01
C GLU A 41 10.54 13.39 -2.81
N GLY A 42 9.44 12.77 -2.34
CA GLY A 42 8.15 12.72 -3.03
C GLY A 42 8.05 11.55 -3.98
N THR A 43 6.84 11.02 -4.13
CA THR A 43 6.56 9.82 -4.91
C THR A 43 5.87 10.15 -6.23
N PRO A 44 6.03 9.34 -7.29
CA PRO A 44 5.36 9.56 -8.56
C PRO A 44 3.84 9.61 -8.40
N SER A 45 3.19 10.53 -9.07
CA SER A 45 1.74 10.58 -9.25
C SER A 45 1.31 9.73 -10.45
N GLY A 46 0.03 9.37 -10.51
CA GLY A 46 -0.53 8.59 -11.61
C GLY A 46 -2.04 8.40 -11.48
N ASP A 47 -2.59 7.47 -12.26
CA ASP A 47 -4.03 7.28 -12.43
C ASP A 47 -4.65 6.23 -11.48
N PHE A 48 -3.95 5.84 -10.44
CA PHE A 48 -4.39 4.80 -9.49
C PHE A 48 -4.65 3.43 -10.11
N ASP A 49 -3.95 3.12 -11.19
CA ASP A 49 -3.90 1.80 -11.82
C ASP A 49 -2.70 0.96 -11.30
N LEU A 50 -2.48 -0.21 -11.89
CA LEU A 50 -1.34 -1.06 -11.55
C LEU A 50 0.00 -0.38 -11.86
N ALA A 51 0.10 0.35 -12.98
CA ALA A 51 1.32 1.04 -13.37
C ALA A 51 1.71 2.12 -12.36
N HIS A 52 0.72 2.85 -11.85
CA HIS A 52 0.94 3.82 -10.78
C HIS A 52 1.43 3.16 -9.48
N LEU A 53 0.80 2.06 -9.06
CA LEU A 53 1.23 1.31 -7.88
C LEU A 53 2.66 0.78 -8.03
N GLN A 54 3.03 0.28 -9.24
CA GLN A 54 4.40 -0.14 -9.57
C GLN A 54 5.39 1.02 -9.54
N ALA A 55 5.00 2.20 -10.03
CA ALA A 55 5.85 3.40 -9.99
C ALA A 55 6.17 3.84 -8.56
N ILE A 56 5.15 3.85 -7.67
CA ILE A 56 5.33 4.12 -6.24
C ILE A 56 6.29 3.09 -5.62
N HIS A 57 6.05 1.80 -5.85
CA HIS A 57 6.90 0.75 -5.30
C HIS A 57 8.33 0.86 -5.80
N ARG A 58 8.54 1.07 -7.10
CA ARG A 58 9.87 1.27 -7.70
C ARG A 58 10.58 2.43 -7.04
N HIS A 59 9.93 3.57 -6.92
CA HIS A 59 10.50 4.76 -6.30
C HIS A 59 10.94 4.50 -4.86
N LEU A 60 10.12 3.81 -4.06
CA LEU A 60 10.41 3.55 -2.66
C LEU A 60 11.55 2.55 -2.45
N PHE A 61 11.68 1.55 -3.32
CA PHE A 61 12.54 0.37 -3.08
C PHE A 61 13.72 0.23 -4.04
N GLN A 62 13.89 1.14 -5.01
CA GLN A 62 14.93 1.05 -6.04
C GLN A 62 16.37 1.00 -5.52
N ASP A 63 16.62 1.55 -4.33
CA ASP A 63 17.94 1.51 -3.71
C ASP A 63 18.22 0.21 -2.96
N VAL A 64 17.16 -0.56 -2.68
CA VAL A 64 17.22 -1.78 -1.88
C VAL A 64 17.13 -3.03 -2.74
N TYR A 65 16.18 -3.07 -3.69
CA TYR A 65 15.89 -4.25 -4.48
C TYR A 65 16.03 -3.99 -5.98
N GLU A 66 16.62 -4.94 -6.70
CA GLU A 66 16.70 -4.89 -8.17
C GLU A 66 15.33 -5.04 -8.83
N TRP A 67 14.47 -5.83 -8.22
CA TRP A 67 13.08 -6.08 -8.66
C TRP A 67 12.08 -5.01 -8.18
N ALA A 68 12.55 -3.87 -7.67
CA ALA A 68 11.66 -2.79 -7.25
C ALA A 68 10.72 -2.35 -8.38
N GLY A 69 9.42 -2.39 -8.13
CA GLY A 69 8.36 -2.10 -9.10
C GLY A 69 7.89 -3.31 -9.92
N ASP A 70 8.57 -4.44 -9.84
CA ASP A 70 8.18 -5.64 -10.58
C ASP A 70 7.10 -6.44 -9.82
N ILE A 71 6.14 -6.97 -10.56
CA ILE A 71 5.12 -7.86 -10.01
C ILE A 71 5.79 -9.17 -9.58
N ARG A 72 5.43 -9.68 -8.41
CA ARG A 72 5.96 -10.95 -7.90
C ARG A 72 5.71 -12.11 -8.86
N GLU A 73 6.71 -12.98 -8.96
CA GLU A 73 6.65 -14.20 -9.75
C GLU A 73 6.32 -15.45 -8.91
N VAL A 74 6.14 -15.30 -7.60
CA VAL A 74 5.83 -16.38 -6.66
C VAL A 74 4.48 -16.17 -6.00
N GLU A 75 3.86 -17.25 -5.58
CA GLU A 75 2.69 -17.18 -4.69
C GLU A 75 3.15 -16.88 -3.26
N ILE A 76 2.42 -15.98 -2.60
CA ILE A 76 2.75 -15.57 -1.24
C ILE A 76 1.55 -15.71 -0.31
N SER A 77 1.85 -15.95 0.96
CA SER A 77 0.86 -16.01 2.04
C SER A 77 1.42 -15.36 3.29
N LYS A 78 0.55 -14.87 4.16
CA LYS A 78 0.94 -14.30 5.46
C LYS A 78 -0.10 -14.68 6.52
N GLY A 79 0.36 -15.21 7.66
CA GLY A 79 -0.53 -15.58 8.77
C GLY A 79 -1.61 -16.61 8.40
N GLY A 80 -1.31 -17.55 7.50
CA GLY A 80 -2.25 -18.58 7.03
C GLY A 80 -3.21 -18.11 5.91
N SER A 81 -3.27 -16.82 5.61
CA SER A 81 -4.08 -16.27 4.51
C SER A 81 -3.27 -16.20 3.21
N ARG A 82 -3.87 -16.64 2.12
CA ARG A 82 -3.29 -16.51 0.77
C ARG A 82 -3.71 -15.20 0.15
N PHE A 83 -2.78 -14.53 -0.50
CA PHE A 83 -3.07 -13.38 -1.36
C PHE A 83 -3.61 -13.84 -2.72
N LEU A 84 -4.10 -12.91 -3.52
CA LEU A 84 -4.61 -13.21 -4.85
C LEU A 84 -3.55 -13.97 -5.67
N PRO A 85 -3.90 -15.08 -6.35
CA PRO A 85 -2.95 -15.79 -7.20
C PRO A 85 -2.32 -14.85 -8.24
N ARG A 86 -1.01 -14.96 -8.46
CA ARG A 86 -0.20 -14.02 -9.28
C ARG A 86 -0.79 -13.77 -10.68
N ARG A 87 -1.37 -14.80 -11.29
CA ARG A 87 -2.00 -14.71 -12.62
C ARG A 87 -3.18 -13.74 -12.69
N PHE A 88 -3.76 -13.37 -11.54
CA PHE A 88 -4.91 -12.48 -11.44
C PHE A 88 -4.55 -11.07 -10.93
N ILE A 89 -3.26 -10.79 -10.66
CA ILE A 89 -2.84 -9.48 -10.13
C ILE A 89 -3.28 -8.35 -11.07
N ALA A 90 -3.01 -8.47 -12.37
CA ALA A 90 -3.40 -7.45 -13.34
C ALA A 90 -4.93 -7.26 -13.39
N THR A 91 -5.71 -8.35 -13.37
CA THR A 91 -7.17 -8.30 -13.38
C THR A 91 -7.72 -7.70 -12.09
N GLY A 92 -7.16 -8.08 -10.93
CA GLY A 92 -7.57 -7.53 -9.63
C GLY A 92 -7.32 -6.04 -9.54
N MET A 93 -6.16 -5.56 -10.00
CA MET A 93 -5.86 -4.13 -10.03
C MET A 93 -6.69 -3.38 -11.07
N ALA A 94 -7.00 -3.99 -12.21
CA ALA A 94 -7.91 -3.38 -13.20
C ALA A 94 -9.33 -3.19 -12.63
N ASP A 95 -9.83 -4.14 -11.81
CA ASP A 95 -11.12 -3.97 -11.12
C ASP A 95 -11.08 -2.84 -10.07
N VAL A 96 -10.01 -2.77 -9.29
CA VAL A 96 -9.79 -1.65 -8.33
C VAL A 96 -9.81 -0.30 -9.05
N HIS A 97 -9.05 -0.18 -10.14
CA HIS A 97 -8.97 1.05 -10.93
C HIS A 97 -10.34 1.43 -11.54
N ARG A 98 -11.05 0.47 -12.15
CA ARG A 98 -12.40 0.68 -12.72
C ARG A 98 -13.35 1.27 -11.68
N ARG A 99 -13.38 0.72 -10.46
CA ARG A 99 -14.22 1.22 -9.37
C ARG A 99 -13.82 2.62 -8.92
N LEU A 100 -12.53 2.94 -8.90
CA LEU A 100 -12.06 4.30 -8.61
C LEU A 100 -12.53 5.29 -9.67
N VAL A 101 -12.46 4.94 -10.95
CA VAL A 101 -12.98 5.77 -12.06
C VAL A 101 -14.48 5.96 -11.93
N GLU A 102 -15.26 4.90 -11.71
CA GLU A 102 -16.72 4.95 -11.54
C GLU A 102 -17.15 5.82 -10.36
N HIS A 103 -16.34 5.86 -9.29
CA HIS A 103 -16.59 6.69 -8.10
C HIS A 103 -15.85 8.04 -8.12
N GLY A 104 -15.37 8.50 -9.28
CA GLY A 104 -14.70 9.80 -9.46
C GLY A 104 -13.47 9.97 -8.58
N PHE A 105 -12.73 8.88 -8.31
CA PHE A 105 -11.56 8.85 -7.42
C PHE A 105 -11.89 9.37 -6.01
N LEU A 106 -13.09 9.13 -5.54
CA LEU A 106 -13.62 9.48 -4.21
C LEU A 106 -13.63 11.00 -3.93
N ARG A 107 -13.53 11.83 -4.96
CA ARG A 107 -13.48 13.30 -4.82
C ARG A 107 -14.79 13.84 -4.26
N GLY A 108 -14.68 14.83 -3.36
CA GLY A 108 -15.83 15.53 -2.80
C GLY A 108 -16.65 14.70 -1.80
N LEU A 109 -16.19 13.52 -1.41
CA LEU A 109 -16.84 12.75 -0.36
C LEU A 109 -16.52 13.36 1.01
N GLU A 110 -17.52 13.38 1.89
CA GLU A 110 -17.32 13.68 3.32
C GLU A 110 -16.42 12.60 3.95
N ALA A 111 -15.69 12.98 5.02
CA ALA A 111 -14.63 12.16 5.60
C ALA A 111 -15.04 10.71 5.96
N ASP A 112 -16.25 10.53 6.52
CA ASP A 112 -16.73 9.20 6.91
C ASP A 112 -16.99 8.34 5.68
N ARG A 113 -17.57 8.91 4.62
CA ARG A 113 -17.83 8.21 3.38
C ARG A 113 -16.56 7.95 2.60
N PHE A 114 -15.64 8.91 2.55
CA PHE A 114 -14.31 8.70 1.98
C PHE A 114 -13.60 7.53 2.68
N ALA A 115 -13.56 7.51 4.02
CA ALA A 115 -12.91 6.45 4.77
C ALA A 115 -13.51 5.06 4.48
N ALA A 116 -14.85 4.97 4.38
CA ALA A 116 -15.53 3.72 4.07
C ALA A 116 -15.21 3.20 2.66
N GLU A 117 -15.23 4.07 1.65
CA GLU A 117 -14.93 3.67 0.25
C GLU A 117 -13.42 3.42 0.07
N ALA A 118 -12.55 4.25 0.63
CA ALA A 118 -11.10 4.06 0.59
C ALA A 118 -10.70 2.72 1.26
N ALA A 119 -11.36 2.33 2.35
CA ALA A 119 -11.10 1.05 3.01
C ALA A 119 -11.39 -0.16 2.10
N ARG A 120 -12.44 -0.11 1.29
CA ARG A 120 -12.74 -1.16 0.30
C ARG A 120 -11.64 -1.22 -0.77
N ILE A 121 -11.27 -0.08 -1.31
CA ILE A 121 -10.20 0.02 -2.34
C ILE A 121 -8.87 -0.51 -1.78
N ILE A 122 -8.43 0.00 -0.63
CA ILE A 122 -7.13 -0.37 -0.05
C ILE A 122 -7.14 -1.83 0.46
N GLY A 123 -8.27 -2.30 1.00
CA GLY A 123 -8.43 -3.70 1.39
C GLY A 123 -8.29 -4.66 0.19
N ASP A 124 -8.84 -4.28 -0.97
CA ASP A 124 -8.70 -5.08 -2.19
C ASP A 124 -7.30 -4.98 -2.79
N VAL A 125 -6.64 -3.80 -2.78
CA VAL A 125 -5.21 -3.68 -3.12
C VAL A 125 -4.36 -4.55 -2.20
N ASN A 126 -4.68 -4.59 -0.89
CA ASN A 126 -4.01 -5.47 0.06
C ASN A 126 -4.25 -6.96 -0.24
N HIS A 127 -5.44 -7.35 -0.71
CA HIS A 127 -5.71 -8.72 -1.14
C HIS A 127 -4.92 -9.08 -2.41
N VAL A 128 -4.81 -8.17 -3.37
CA VAL A 128 -4.01 -8.36 -4.59
C VAL A 128 -2.53 -8.57 -4.26
N HIS A 129 -1.95 -7.75 -3.38
CA HIS A 129 -0.58 -7.88 -2.87
C HIS A 129 0.46 -8.11 -3.97
N PRO A 130 0.64 -7.17 -4.90
CA PRO A 130 1.32 -7.45 -6.17
C PRO A 130 2.84 -7.66 -6.07
N PHE A 131 3.49 -7.22 -5.00
CA PHE A 131 4.93 -7.24 -4.86
C PHE A 131 5.40 -8.34 -3.91
N ARG A 132 6.67 -8.75 -4.03
CA ARG A 132 7.28 -9.74 -3.14
C ARG A 132 7.38 -9.23 -1.71
N GLU A 133 7.76 -7.97 -1.52
CA GLU A 133 7.85 -7.24 -0.25
C GLU A 133 7.46 -5.77 -0.48
N GLY A 134 7.30 -4.98 0.58
CA GLY A 134 7.05 -3.55 0.48
C GLY A 134 5.60 -3.14 0.19
N ASN A 135 4.67 -4.09 0.06
CA ASN A 135 3.27 -3.82 -0.27
C ASN A 135 2.61 -2.84 0.71
N GLY A 136 2.84 -2.99 2.01
CA GLY A 136 2.21 -2.13 3.03
C GLY A 136 2.58 -0.65 2.89
N ARG A 137 3.87 -0.34 2.68
CA ARG A 137 4.34 1.04 2.49
C ARG A 137 3.85 1.64 1.19
N THR A 138 3.85 0.84 0.12
CA THR A 138 3.31 1.24 -1.18
C THR A 138 1.81 1.56 -1.10
N GLN A 139 1.04 0.72 -0.39
CA GLN A 139 -0.40 0.91 -0.18
C GLN A 139 -0.71 2.16 0.66
N LEU A 140 0.08 2.44 1.69
CA LEU A 140 -0.09 3.65 2.50
C LEU A 140 0.19 4.91 1.69
N GLU A 141 1.20 4.90 0.84
CA GLU A 141 1.49 6.03 -0.04
C GLU A 141 0.42 6.20 -1.13
N TYR A 142 -0.05 5.10 -1.71
CA TYR A 142 -1.17 5.10 -2.65
C TYR A 142 -2.45 5.67 -2.01
N LEU A 143 -2.77 5.27 -0.76
CA LEU A 143 -3.88 5.83 0.02
C LEU A 143 -3.68 7.34 0.29
N ARG A 144 -2.47 7.75 0.66
CA ARG A 144 -2.16 9.18 0.90
C ARG A 144 -2.45 10.02 -0.34
N GLN A 145 -1.99 9.57 -1.52
CA GLN A 145 -2.24 10.28 -2.77
C GLN A 145 -3.73 10.29 -3.15
N LEU A 146 -4.44 9.18 -2.92
CA LEU A 146 -5.88 9.09 -3.15
C LEU A 146 -6.64 10.08 -2.25
N ALA A 147 -6.26 10.17 -0.98
CA ALA A 147 -6.84 11.10 -0.02
C ALA A 147 -6.57 12.55 -0.41
N ASP A 148 -5.33 12.87 -0.77
CA ASP A 148 -4.94 14.22 -1.22
C ASP A 148 -5.73 14.63 -2.47
N GLY A 149 -5.81 13.75 -3.47
CA GLY A 149 -6.62 13.97 -4.69
C GLY A 149 -8.12 14.12 -4.44
N ALA A 150 -8.63 13.57 -3.33
CA ALA A 150 -10.01 13.69 -2.87
C ALA A 150 -10.26 14.91 -1.96
N GLY A 151 -9.22 15.69 -1.63
CA GLY A 151 -9.30 16.84 -0.73
C GLY A 151 -9.29 16.48 0.75
N GLN A 152 -8.86 15.27 1.11
CA GLN A 152 -8.76 14.78 2.47
C GLN A 152 -7.30 14.88 2.97
N ASP A 153 -7.09 15.31 4.20
CA ASP A 153 -5.77 15.34 4.84
C ASP A 153 -5.52 14.03 5.59
N PHE A 154 -4.93 13.07 4.91
CA PHE A 154 -4.54 11.78 5.49
C PHE A 154 -3.07 11.78 5.89
N SER A 155 -2.77 11.32 7.11
CA SER A 155 -1.39 11.07 7.54
C SER A 155 -1.22 9.66 8.09
N ALA A 156 -0.30 8.90 7.48
CA ALA A 156 0.07 7.58 7.98
C ALA A 156 0.67 7.60 9.40
N THR A 157 1.19 8.76 9.86
CA THR A 157 1.72 8.91 11.22
C THR A 157 0.63 8.94 12.29
N ARG A 158 -0.64 9.15 11.89
CA ARG A 158 -1.80 9.09 12.78
C ARG A 158 -2.38 7.67 12.90
N LEU A 159 -1.90 6.72 12.07
CA LEU A 159 -2.30 5.31 12.17
C LEU A 159 -1.61 4.64 13.34
N ASP A 160 -2.39 3.88 14.11
CA ASP A 160 -1.87 2.89 15.05
C ASP A 160 -1.40 1.66 14.26
N PRO A 161 -0.12 1.27 14.32
CA PRO A 161 0.40 0.17 13.49
C PRO A 161 -0.25 -1.19 13.77
N GLU A 162 -0.57 -1.49 15.03
CA GLU A 162 -1.19 -2.77 15.41
C GLU A 162 -2.63 -2.85 14.91
N ARG A 163 -3.40 -1.78 15.09
CA ARG A 163 -4.76 -1.68 14.54
C ARG A 163 -4.80 -1.72 13.04
N TRP A 164 -3.83 -1.07 12.35
CA TRP A 164 -3.72 -1.13 10.91
C TRP A 164 -3.43 -2.53 10.39
N MET A 165 -2.52 -3.26 11.07
CA MET A 165 -2.22 -4.66 10.74
C MET A 165 -3.44 -5.57 10.96
N GLU A 166 -4.20 -5.37 12.04
CA GLU A 166 -5.44 -6.13 12.29
C GLU A 166 -6.51 -5.79 11.23
N ALA A 167 -6.71 -4.52 10.92
CA ALA A 167 -7.62 -4.06 9.88
C ALA A 167 -7.28 -4.66 8.52
N SER A 168 -5.98 -4.73 8.18
CA SER A 168 -5.49 -5.35 6.95
C SER A 168 -5.82 -6.85 6.87
N ARG A 169 -5.72 -7.58 8.01
CA ARG A 169 -6.12 -9.00 8.09
C ARG A 169 -7.63 -9.17 7.93
N LYS A 170 -8.44 -8.31 8.55
CA LYS A 170 -9.90 -8.33 8.45
C LYS A 170 -10.38 -8.03 7.02
N ALA A 171 -9.76 -7.06 6.36
CA ALA A 171 -10.07 -6.73 4.97
C ALA A 171 -9.87 -7.90 4.01
N GLN A 172 -8.90 -8.80 4.25
CA GLN A 172 -8.69 -10.00 3.44
C GLN A 172 -9.87 -10.98 3.42
N VAL A 173 -10.72 -10.93 4.45
CA VAL A 173 -11.93 -11.76 4.54
C VAL A 173 -13.21 -10.93 4.29
N GLY A 174 -13.08 -9.73 3.73
CA GLY A 174 -14.18 -8.86 3.33
C GLY A 174 -14.74 -7.98 4.45
N ASP A 175 -14.14 -7.96 5.64
CA ASP A 175 -14.51 -7.04 6.72
C ASP A 175 -13.65 -5.76 6.63
N TYR A 176 -14.17 -4.76 5.92
CA TYR A 176 -13.50 -3.47 5.71
C TYR A 176 -13.75 -2.46 6.83
N GLN A 177 -14.64 -2.74 7.79
CA GLN A 177 -15.03 -1.78 8.82
C GLN A 177 -13.84 -1.32 9.69
N PRO A 178 -12.96 -2.22 10.21
CA PRO A 178 -11.80 -1.79 10.99
C PRO A 178 -10.83 -0.91 10.20
N MET A 179 -10.68 -1.17 8.89
CA MET A 179 -9.83 -0.33 8.03
C MET A 179 -10.45 1.05 7.79
N ALA A 180 -11.77 1.13 7.61
CA ALA A 180 -12.49 2.40 7.50
C ALA A 180 -12.31 3.24 8.77
N GLN A 181 -12.44 2.64 9.95
CA GLN A 181 -12.21 3.30 11.23
C GLN A 181 -10.77 3.82 11.37
N ALA A 182 -9.78 3.02 10.98
CA ALA A 182 -8.37 3.41 11.00
C ALA A 182 -8.09 4.57 10.04
N ILE A 183 -8.59 4.51 8.82
CA ILE A 183 -8.46 5.60 7.84
C ILE A 183 -9.14 6.86 8.39
N ARG A 184 -10.38 6.76 8.88
CA ARG A 184 -11.11 7.91 9.43
C ARG A 184 -10.36 8.59 10.57
N ALA A 185 -9.77 7.83 11.47
CA ALA A 185 -8.97 8.34 12.58
C ALA A 185 -7.66 9.03 12.11
N ALA A 186 -7.15 8.65 10.93
CA ALA A 186 -5.95 9.23 10.35
C ALA A 186 -6.22 10.46 9.46
N LEU A 187 -7.49 10.82 9.21
CA LEU A 187 -7.87 12.06 8.55
C LEU A 187 -7.85 13.22 9.54
N ASP A 188 -7.51 14.44 9.06
CA ASP A 188 -7.61 15.66 9.86
C ASP A 188 -9.08 16.11 9.98
N PRO A 189 -9.64 16.25 11.18
CA PRO A 189 -11.02 16.71 11.34
C PRO A 189 -11.24 18.18 10.97
N GLU A 190 -10.20 19.02 10.97
CA GLU A 190 -10.35 20.46 10.78
C GLU A 190 -10.41 20.90 9.30
N ARG A 191 -9.88 20.13 8.36
CA ARG A 191 -9.84 20.51 6.95
C ARG A 191 -11.18 20.44 6.20
N VAL A 192 -12.16 19.74 6.75
CA VAL A 192 -13.50 19.59 6.14
C VAL A 192 -14.35 20.88 6.19
N SER A 193 -13.95 21.88 6.99
CA SER A 193 -14.75 23.07 7.29
C SER A 193 -14.43 24.33 6.47
N VAL A 194 -13.33 24.35 5.69
CA VAL A 194 -12.84 25.63 5.11
C VAL A 194 -13.51 26.01 3.78
N ASP A 195 -14.19 25.09 3.09
CA ASP A 195 -14.73 25.37 1.74
C ASP A 195 -16.22 25.77 1.70
N LYS A 196 -16.89 25.97 2.83
CA LYS A 196 -18.32 26.36 2.91
C LYS A 196 -18.56 27.86 3.17
N THR A 197 -17.50 28.69 3.28
CA THR A 197 -17.69 30.11 3.69
C THR A 197 -17.33 31.14 2.62
N ASN A 198 -17.07 30.72 1.38
CA ASN A 198 -16.76 31.68 0.33
C ASN A 198 -17.57 31.41 -0.97
N ARG A 199 -18.89 31.62 -0.88
CA ARG A 199 -19.75 31.93 -2.02
C ARG A 199 -20.84 32.90 -1.60
#